data_913ca223edd0fbe95b95db3ae8c32b9a
#
_entry.id   913ca223edd0fbe95b95db3ae8c32b9a
#
_cell.length_a   1.000
_cell.length_b   1.000
_cell.length_c   1.000
_cell.angle_alpha   90.00
_cell.angle_beta   90.00
_cell.angle_gamma   90.00
#
_symmetry.space_group_name_H-M   'P 1'
#
loop_
_entity.id
_entity.type
_entity.pdbx_description
1 polymer ?
#
loop_
_entity_poly.entity_id
_entity_poly.type
_entity_poly.pdbx_seq_one_letter_code
_entity_poly.pdbx_strand_id
1 'polypeptide(L)'
;MRVRLKTILCTTDFSDYSNQTVSYGVAIAKEFDARLLVCHIIDLQFAAIYGTVHFLPPDLQNQSIETAQERITDLMATQTVPWEAVVSTGPPADEISRVVADREIDLAISATHGRTGLKRFILGSVTERLMRSLKCPLLVVRETPPDLMPDPARGLRFKKVLVGCDFSPAANTALEYGVSLAQEFEAELHLIHVLEPQVYSDFLATTLDGVQGETGDIKEKLDQRLTDLITPEAMNWCRIKTAVIEGRPFEAITDYAGENGIDLVVLGVRGHGVVETLFLGSTTDRVVRKAQCPVLSVSPAD
;
A
#
# COMPACT_ATOMS: atom_id res chain seq x y z
N MET A 1 12.80 -14.84 2.26
CA MET A 1 13.40 -13.83 3.19
C MET A 1 12.26 -13.21 3.98
N ARG A 2 12.35 -13.10 5.33
CA ARG A 2 11.25 -12.51 6.13
C ARG A 2 11.46 -11.00 6.18
N VAL A 3 10.47 -10.24 5.77
CA VAL A 3 10.48 -8.77 5.89
C VAL A 3 10.44 -8.41 7.38
N ARG A 4 11.27 -7.43 7.77
CA ARG A 4 11.30 -6.91 9.14
C ARG A 4 10.83 -5.47 9.11
N LEU A 5 9.74 -5.20 9.81
CA LEU A 5 9.23 -3.85 10.02
C LEU A 5 9.63 -3.42 11.44
N LYS A 6 10.58 -2.49 11.56
CA LYS A 6 11.03 -1.95 12.84
C LYS A 6 10.45 -0.58 13.13
N THR A 7 10.23 0.20 12.07
CA THR A 7 9.74 1.58 12.17
C THR A 7 8.62 1.80 11.16
N ILE A 8 7.44 2.13 11.65
CA ILE A 8 6.23 2.35 10.87
C ILE A 8 5.82 3.81 10.97
N LEU A 9 5.47 4.45 9.86
CA LEU A 9 4.98 5.82 9.80
C LEU A 9 3.50 5.83 9.43
N CYS A 10 2.64 6.41 10.27
CA CYS A 10 1.25 6.71 9.92
C CYS A 10 1.09 8.20 9.66
N THR A 11 0.48 8.57 8.55
CA THR A 11 0.17 9.97 8.25
C THR A 11 -1.25 10.30 8.66
N THR A 12 -1.47 11.45 9.29
CA THR A 12 -2.79 11.94 9.66
C THR A 12 -2.95 13.42 9.36
N ASP A 13 -4.12 13.82 8.85
CA ASP A 13 -4.58 15.21 8.79
C ASP A 13 -5.69 15.46 9.82
N PHE A 14 -5.86 14.51 10.75
CA PHE A 14 -6.90 14.49 11.79
C PHE A 14 -8.33 14.37 11.26
N SER A 15 -8.54 13.97 10.03
CA SER A 15 -9.85 13.51 9.55
C SER A 15 -10.13 12.10 10.05
N ASP A 16 -11.41 11.73 10.14
CA ASP A 16 -11.80 10.37 10.55
C ASP A 16 -11.17 9.30 9.65
N TYR A 17 -11.04 9.59 8.37
CA TYR A 17 -10.40 8.68 7.39
C TYR A 17 -8.90 8.52 7.65
N SER A 18 -8.18 9.61 7.89
CA SER A 18 -6.75 9.52 8.15
C SER A 18 -6.45 8.92 9.53
N ASN A 19 -7.35 9.07 10.50
CA ASN A 19 -7.19 8.44 11.81
C ASN A 19 -7.29 6.91 11.74
N GLN A 20 -7.96 6.35 10.73
CA GLN A 20 -7.95 4.90 10.49
C GLN A 20 -6.55 4.37 10.19
N THR A 21 -5.66 5.16 9.58
CA THR A 21 -4.27 4.75 9.33
C THR A 21 -3.54 4.41 10.62
N VAL A 22 -3.83 5.16 11.69
CA VAL A 22 -3.24 4.94 13.01
C VAL A 22 -3.67 3.61 13.60
N SER A 23 -4.95 3.22 13.44
CA SER A 23 -5.43 1.91 13.89
C SER A 23 -4.71 0.76 13.18
N TYR A 24 -4.50 0.87 11.87
CA TYR A 24 -3.70 -0.09 11.11
C TYR A 24 -2.24 -0.08 11.57
N GLY A 25 -1.65 1.10 11.77
CA GLY A 25 -0.28 1.24 12.23
C GLY A 25 -0.04 0.62 13.60
N VAL A 26 -0.93 0.86 14.56
CA VAL A 26 -0.88 0.24 15.89
C VAL A 26 -0.97 -1.28 15.79
N ALA A 27 -1.90 -1.79 14.97
CA ALA A 27 -2.08 -3.22 14.83
C ALA A 27 -0.87 -3.91 14.18
N ILE A 28 -0.30 -3.32 13.12
CA ILE A 28 0.92 -3.84 12.49
C ILE A 28 2.13 -3.69 13.43
N ALA A 29 2.26 -2.56 14.15
CA ALA A 29 3.35 -2.35 15.10
C ALA A 29 3.34 -3.39 16.23
N LYS A 30 2.17 -3.78 16.72
CA LYS A 30 2.03 -4.87 17.71
C LYS A 30 2.52 -6.21 17.17
N GLU A 31 2.16 -6.55 15.94
CA GLU A 31 2.49 -7.84 15.33
C GLU A 31 4.00 -7.97 15.06
N PHE A 32 4.63 -6.87 14.62
CA PHE A 32 6.05 -6.85 14.26
C PHE A 32 6.98 -6.39 15.39
N ASP A 33 6.45 -6.08 16.59
CA ASP A 33 7.20 -5.44 17.68
C ASP A 33 7.94 -4.16 17.21
N ALA A 34 7.24 -3.34 16.42
CA ALA A 34 7.76 -2.16 15.76
C ALA A 34 7.43 -0.87 16.51
N ARG A 35 8.25 0.16 16.28
CA ARG A 35 7.98 1.54 16.72
C ARG A 35 7.05 2.23 15.72
N LEU A 36 6.06 2.97 16.22
CA LEU A 36 5.11 3.73 15.43
C LEU A 36 5.41 5.21 15.47
N LEU A 37 5.58 5.86 14.33
CA LEU A 37 5.62 7.31 14.19
C LEU A 37 4.26 7.79 13.66
N VAL A 38 3.62 8.72 14.36
CA VAL A 38 2.38 9.36 13.90
C VAL A 38 2.73 10.76 13.39
N CYS A 39 2.58 10.97 12.09
CA CYS A 39 3.05 12.15 11.38
C CYS A 39 1.89 13.05 10.95
N HIS A 40 1.97 14.32 11.32
CA HIS A 40 1.12 15.39 10.82
C HIS A 40 1.95 16.50 10.20
N ILE A 41 1.58 16.95 9.00
CA ILE A 41 2.23 18.09 8.34
C ILE A 41 1.28 19.27 8.30
N ILE A 42 1.74 20.40 8.82
CA ILE A 42 1.04 21.68 8.75
C ILE A 42 1.34 22.31 7.40
N ASP A 43 0.35 22.30 6.49
CA ASP A 43 0.45 22.91 5.18
C ASP A 43 0.19 24.42 5.26
N LEU A 44 1.27 25.20 5.27
CA LEU A 44 1.21 26.66 5.34
C LEU A 44 0.64 27.28 4.07
N GLN A 45 0.75 26.61 2.91
CA GLN A 45 0.18 27.13 1.65
C GLN A 45 -1.34 27.04 1.66
N PHE A 46 -1.89 25.99 2.24
CA PHE A 46 -3.33 25.86 2.40
C PHE A 46 -3.91 26.90 3.37
N ALA A 47 -3.18 27.17 4.45
CA ALA A 47 -3.55 28.24 5.40
C ALA A 47 -3.54 29.65 4.75
N ALA A 48 -2.63 29.90 3.81
CA ALA A 48 -2.54 31.17 3.09
C ALA A 48 -3.67 31.37 2.06
N ILE A 49 -4.24 30.33 1.49
CA ILE A 49 -5.36 30.41 0.53
C ILE A 49 -6.68 30.78 1.23
N TYR A 50 -6.86 30.34 2.47
CA TYR A 50 -8.07 30.61 3.27
C TYR A 50 -7.94 31.79 4.23
N GLY A 51 -6.76 32.37 4.38
CA GLY A 51 -6.50 33.53 5.23
C GLY A 51 -5.61 34.55 4.55
N THR A 52 -5.83 35.82 4.84
CA THR A 52 -5.10 36.99 4.31
C THR A 52 -3.63 37.08 4.76
N VAL A 53 -3.00 36.02 5.23
CA VAL A 53 -1.67 36.03 5.84
C VAL A 53 -0.69 35.25 4.98
N HIS A 54 0.20 35.98 4.30
CA HIS A 54 1.32 35.38 3.55
C HIS A 54 2.43 34.82 4.46
N PHE A 55 2.37 35.05 5.76
CA PHE A 55 3.35 34.58 6.75
C PHE A 55 2.64 34.35 8.09
N LEU A 56 2.64 33.12 8.58
CA LEU A 56 2.23 32.85 9.97
C LEU A 56 3.35 33.36 10.89
N PRO A 57 3.03 34.25 11.86
CA PRO A 57 3.99 34.63 12.89
C PRO A 57 4.57 33.41 13.58
N PRO A 58 5.85 33.42 13.99
CA PRO A 58 6.50 32.28 14.66
C PRO A 58 5.71 31.74 15.86
N ASP A 59 5.09 32.62 16.62
CA ASP A 59 4.29 32.23 17.81
C ASP A 59 3.05 31.41 17.42
N LEU A 60 2.35 31.79 16.33
CA LEU A 60 1.21 31.02 15.83
C LEU A 60 1.63 29.69 15.18
N GLN A 61 2.82 29.66 14.58
CA GLN A 61 3.37 28.43 14.06
C GLN A 61 3.71 27.45 15.18
N ASN A 62 4.36 27.91 16.25
CA ASN A 62 4.68 27.11 17.43
C ASN A 62 3.40 26.60 18.10
N GLN A 63 2.39 27.44 18.27
CA GLN A 63 1.09 27.06 18.82
C GLN A 63 0.39 25.98 17.95
N SER A 64 0.51 26.08 16.63
CA SER A 64 -0.05 25.07 15.72
C SER A 64 0.66 23.72 15.86
N ILE A 65 1.99 23.74 16.06
CA ILE A 65 2.80 22.54 16.29
C ILE A 65 2.38 21.88 17.64
N GLU A 66 2.30 22.67 18.71
CA GLU A 66 1.88 22.21 20.03
C GLU A 66 0.48 21.59 19.98
N THR A 67 -0.49 22.28 19.36
CA THR A 67 -1.84 21.76 19.19
C THR A 67 -1.88 20.44 18.41
N ALA A 68 -1.05 20.31 17.37
CA ALA A 68 -0.98 19.08 16.59
C ALA A 68 -0.36 17.93 17.41
N GLN A 69 0.66 18.21 18.23
CA GLN A 69 1.27 17.24 19.14
C GLN A 69 0.28 16.75 20.22
N GLU A 70 -0.49 17.68 20.80
CA GLU A 70 -1.56 17.33 21.75
C GLU A 70 -2.60 16.41 21.10
N ARG A 71 -3.08 16.74 19.91
CA ARG A 71 -4.04 15.89 19.18
C ARG A 71 -3.51 14.51 18.85
N ILE A 72 -2.23 14.37 18.50
CA ILE A 72 -1.60 13.06 18.30
C ILE A 72 -1.54 12.32 19.63
N THR A 73 -1.20 13.01 20.73
CA THR A 73 -1.16 12.42 22.09
C THR A 73 -2.52 11.89 22.49
N ASP A 74 -3.59 12.65 22.26
CA ASP A 74 -4.96 12.22 22.52
C ASP A 74 -5.34 11.00 21.69
N LEU A 75 -4.98 10.99 20.39
CA LEU A 75 -5.24 9.87 19.47
C LEU A 75 -4.53 8.59 19.93
N MET A 76 -3.36 8.73 20.54
CA MET A 76 -2.51 7.62 21.01
C MET A 76 -2.67 7.28 22.49
N ALA A 77 -3.49 8.01 23.26
CA ALA A 77 -3.58 7.91 24.71
C ALA A 77 -3.87 6.49 25.25
N THR A 78 -4.60 5.68 24.50
CA THR A 78 -4.98 4.30 24.88
C THR A 78 -4.08 3.23 24.26
N GLN A 79 -3.10 3.61 23.45
CA GLN A 79 -2.26 2.66 22.71
C GLN A 79 -1.03 2.25 23.53
N THR A 80 -0.65 0.97 23.42
CA THR A 80 0.44 0.36 24.19
C THR A 80 1.73 0.13 23.41
N VAL A 81 1.73 0.39 22.09
CA VAL A 81 2.93 0.27 21.26
C VAL A 81 3.88 1.45 21.54
N PRO A 82 5.20 1.27 21.39
CA PRO A 82 6.13 2.41 21.40
C PRO A 82 5.80 3.37 20.25
N TRP A 83 5.55 4.65 20.56
CA TRP A 83 5.21 5.62 19.55
C TRP A 83 5.89 6.97 19.74
N GLU A 84 5.91 7.78 18.66
CA GLU A 84 6.43 9.14 18.64
C GLU A 84 5.54 10.03 17.77
N ALA A 85 5.26 11.26 18.24
CA ALA A 85 4.61 12.29 17.43
C ALA A 85 5.65 12.98 16.54
N VAL A 86 5.38 13.06 15.25
CA VAL A 86 6.19 13.81 14.27
C VAL A 86 5.32 14.91 13.67
N VAL A 87 5.65 16.17 13.97
CA VAL A 87 4.96 17.34 13.41
C VAL A 87 5.98 18.19 12.65
N SER A 88 5.69 18.47 11.40
CA SER A 88 6.52 19.33 10.54
C SER A 88 5.63 20.34 9.81
N THR A 89 6.27 21.35 9.19
CA THR A 89 5.59 22.40 8.41
C THR A 89 6.13 22.40 6.99
N GLY A 90 5.24 22.47 6.00
CA GLY A 90 5.65 22.52 4.59
C GLY A 90 4.71 21.75 3.66
N PRO A 91 5.13 21.51 2.42
CA PRO A 91 4.37 20.69 1.47
C PRO A 91 4.27 19.23 1.98
N PRO A 92 3.06 18.69 2.23
CA PRO A 92 2.90 17.43 2.96
C PRO A 92 3.65 16.24 2.37
N ALA A 93 3.56 16.03 1.06
CA ALA A 93 4.23 14.87 0.45
C ALA A 93 5.77 14.96 0.51
N ASP A 94 6.32 16.15 0.39
CA ASP A 94 7.78 16.36 0.43
C ASP A 94 8.31 16.18 1.85
N GLU A 95 7.60 16.73 2.86
CA GLU A 95 7.96 16.59 4.26
C GLU A 95 7.82 15.13 4.74
N ILE A 96 6.76 14.43 4.35
CA ILE A 96 6.60 13.00 4.67
C ILE A 96 7.74 12.20 4.03
N SER A 97 8.09 12.47 2.77
CA SER A 97 9.20 11.77 2.09
C SER A 97 10.54 12.03 2.79
N ARG A 98 10.76 13.25 3.30
CA ARG A 98 11.95 13.58 4.10
C ARG A 98 11.96 12.80 5.42
N VAL A 99 10.84 12.77 6.16
CA VAL A 99 10.73 12.00 7.40
C VAL A 99 11.00 10.51 7.15
N VAL A 100 10.45 9.95 6.06
CA VAL A 100 10.69 8.55 5.68
C VAL A 100 12.17 8.27 5.48
N ALA A 101 12.90 9.15 4.78
CA ALA A 101 14.33 8.99 4.55
C ALA A 101 15.16 9.19 5.84
N ASP A 102 14.89 10.27 6.59
CA ASP A 102 15.67 10.65 7.77
C ASP A 102 15.50 9.66 8.95
N ARG A 103 14.35 9.00 9.03
CA ARG A 103 13.99 8.07 10.12
C ARG A 103 14.06 6.60 9.72
N GLU A 104 14.53 6.28 8.51
CA GLU A 104 14.67 4.91 7.99
C GLU A 104 13.37 4.12 8.16
N ILE A 105 12.25 4.67 7.65
CA ILE A 105 10.93 4.06 7.77
C ILE A 105 10.82 2.80 6.91
N ASP A 106 10.43 1.68 7.52
CA ASP A 106 10.26 0.40 6.83
C ASP A 106 8.89 0.28 6.15
N LEU A 107 7.86 0.97 6.66
CA LEU A 107 6.49 0.99 6.14
C LEU A 107 5.84 2.34 6.40
N ALA A 108 5.35 2.99 5.36
CA ALA A 108 4.47 4.15 5.50
C ALA A 108 3.00 3.73 5.33
N ILE A 109 2.09 4.38 6.06
CA ILE A 109 0.65 4.15 5.97
C ILE A 109 -0.04 5.50 5.73
N SER A 110 -0.86 5.57 4.68
CA SER A 110 -1.60 6.78 4.32
C SER A 110 -3.03 6.45 3.93
N ALA A 111 -3.95 7.39 4.15
CA ALA A 111 -5.34 7.24 3.72
C ALA A 111 -5.51 7.65 2.25
N THR A 112 -6.50 7.07 1.57
CA THR A 112 -6.86 7.49 0.21
C THR A 112 -7.41 8.90 0.15
N HIS A 113 -8.03 9.40 1.23
CA HIS A 113 -8.67 10.71 1.32
C HIS A 113 -8.28 11.41 2.61
N GLY A 114 -8.27 12.74 2.58
CA GLY A 114 -8.11 13.59 3.76
C GLY A 114 -9.35 14.48 3.95
N ARG A 115 -9.15 15.65 4.59
CA ARG A 115 -10.21 16.63 4.94
C ARG A 115 -11.12 17.05 3.79
N THR A 116 -10.69 16.97 2.55
CA THR A 116 -11.47 17.44 1.39
C THR A 116 -12.57 16.49 0.95
N GLY A 117 -12.61 15.24 1.45
CA GLY A 117 -13.71 14.28 1.34
C GLY A 117 -14.33 14.09 -0.05
N LEU A 118 -13.60 14.44 -1.12
CA LEU A 118 -14.11 14.43 -2.48
C LEU A 118 -14.26 13.00 -3.01
N LYS A 119 -15.51 12.65 -3.28
CA LYS A 119 -16.04 11.50 -4.06
C LYS A 119 -15.18 10.20 -4.12
N ARG A 120 -15.81 9.10 -3.82
CA ARG A 120 -15.40 7.67 -3.74
C ARG A 120 -14.32 7.13 -4.68
N PHE A 121 -13.82 7.90 -5.66
CA PHE A 121 -12.88 7.46 -6.70
C PHE A 121 -11.66 8.38 -6.90
N ILE A 122 -11.49 9.41 -6.07
CA ILE A 122 -10.36 10.34 -6.21
C ILE A 122 -9.34 10.01 -5.13
N LEU A 123 -8.14 9.60 -5.54
CA LEU A 123 -7.00 9.46 -4.64
C LEU A 123 -6.51 10.85 -4.22
N GLY A 124 -6.23 11.06 -2.93
CA GLY A 124 -5.70 12.31 -2.41
C GLY A 124 -4.33 12.65 -3.02
N SER A 125 -4.11 13.93 -3.31
CA SER A 125 -2.88 14.42 -3.95
C SER A 125 -1.61 14.05 -3.16
N VAL A 126 -1.67 14.05 -1.84
CA VAL A 126 -0.55 13.64 -0.98
C VAL A 126 -0.24 12.16 -1.19
N THR A 127 -1.24 11.29 -1.05
CA THR A 127 -1.06 9.83 -1.21
C THR A 127 -0.59 9.47 -2.62
N GLU A 128 -1.13 10.13 -3.66
CA GLU A 128 -0.66 9.92 -5.03
C GLU A 128 0.82 10.31 -5.21
N ARG A 129 1.27 11.42 -4.62
CA ARG A 129 2.69 11.81 -4.66
C ARG A 129 3.56 10.83 -3.87
N LEU A 130 3.11 10.40 -2.67
CA LEU A 130 3.84 9.43 -1.86
C LEU A 130 4.04 8.10 -2.60
N MET A 131 3.01 7.58 -3.29
CA MET A 131 3.14 6.37 -4.11
C MET A 131 4.21 6.47 -5.19
N ARG A 132 4.51 7.68 -5.68
CA ARG A 132 5.54 7.92 -6.70
C ARG A 132 6.93 8.17 -6.11
N SER A 133 7.00 8.79 -4.93
CA SER A 133 8.25 9.32 -4.37
C SER A 133 8.86 8.44 -3.29
N LEU A 134 8.07 7.64 -2.57
CA LEU A 134 8.58 6.83 -1.47
C LEU A 134 9.42 5.66 -1.97
N LYS A 135 10.53 5.42 -1.27
CA LYS A 135 11.37 4.23 -1.46
C LYS A 135 10.90 3.05 -0.61
N CYS A 136 10.30 3.32 0.55
CA CYS A 136 9.69 2.28 1.38
C CYS A 136 8.30 1.90 0.86
N PRO A 137 7.79 0.71 1.20
CA PRO A 137 6.41 0.33 0.93
C PRO A 137 5.40 1.32 1.52
N LEU A 138 4.31 1.53 0.79
CA LEU A 138 3.21 2.38 1.22
C LEU A 138 1.91 1.56 1.28
N LEU A 139 1.38 1.39 2.49
CA LEU A 139 0.04 0.85 2.70
C LEU A 139 -0.98 1.98 2.56
N VAL A 140 -1.82 1.87 1.54
CA VAL A 140 -2.89 2.82 1.31
C VAL A 140 -4.19 2.25 1.87
N VAL A 141 -4.71 2.91 2.90
CA VAL A 141 -5.94 2.52 3.60
C VAL A 141 -7.11 3.33 3.06
N ARG A 142 -8.19 2.64 2.73
CA ARG A 142 -9.48 3.25 2.39
C ARG A 142 -10.39 3.34 3.60
N GLU A 143 -11.50 4.07 3.42
CA GLU A 143 -12.60 4.01 4.37
C GLU A 143 -13.01 2.55 4.60
N THR A 144 -12.72 2.07 5.78
CA THR A 144 -13.01 0.70 6.18
C THR A 144 -14.22 0.73 7.10
N PRO A 145 -15.26 -0.06 6.83
CA PRO A 145 -16.39 -0.20 7.75
C PRO A 145 -15.91 -0.56 9.16
N PRO A 146 -16.59 -0.08 10.21
CA PRO A 146 -16.14 -0.30 11.60
C PRO A 146 -15.95 -1.76 12.00
N ASP A 147 -16.72 -2.66 11.40
CA ASP A 147 -16.66 -4.12 11.61
C ASP A 147 -15.46 -4.80 10.95
N LEU A 148 -14.83 -4.12 9.98
CA LEU A 148 -13.61 -4.57 9.29
C LEU A 148 -12.36 -3.81 9.75
N MET A 149 -12.51 -2.82 10.62
CA MET A 149 -11.39 -2.10 11.21
C MET A 149 -10.56 -3.02 12.12
N PRO A 150 -9.23 -2.76 12.27
CA PRO A 150 -8.44 -3.41 13.29
C PRO A 150 -9.08 -3.23 14.67
N ASP A 151 -9.42 -4.33 15.33
CA ASP A 151 -9.97 -4.31 16.68
C ASP A 151 -8.83 -4.10 17.69
N PRO A 152 -8.86 -3.08 18.57
CA PRO A 152 -7.84 -2.87 19.57
C PRO A 152 -7.59 -4.10 20.46
N ALA A 153 -8.62 -4.94 20.70
CA ALA A 153 -8.53 -6.15 21.50
C ALA A 153 -8.10 -7.40 20.72
N ARG A 154 -8.49 -7.50 19.44
CA ARG A 154 -8.23 -8.67 18.61
C ARG A 154 -7.07 -8.51 17.63
N GLY A 155 -6.56 -7.29 17.48
CA GLY A 155 -5.52 -6.95 16.51
C GLY A 155 -6.02 -6.87 15.07
N LEU A 156 -5.08 -6.66 14.16
CA LEU A 156 -5.30 -6.77 12.72
C LEU A 156 -5.25 -8.26 12.33
N ARG A 157 -6.17 -8.68 11.50
CA ARG A 157 -6.15 -10.03 10.94
C ARG A 157 -6.37 -9.97 9.44
N PHE A 158 -5.28 -9.95 8.72
CA PHE A 158 -5.32 -10.30 7.31
C PHE A 158 -5.45 -11.81 7.19
N LYS A 159 -6.63 -12.31 6.82
CA LYS A 159 -6.86 -13.75 6.62
C LYS A 159 -6.49 -14.20 5.21
N LYS A 160 -6.55 -13.26 4.26
CA LYS A 160 -6.26 -13.51 2.85
C LYS A 160 -5.48 -12.35 2.25
N VAL A 161 -4.30 -12.63 1.76
CA VAL A 161 -3.42 -11.67 1.08
C VAL A 161 -3.36 -12.01 -0.41
N LEU A 162 -3.60 -11.03 -1.27
CA LEU A 162 -3.50 -11.19 -2.72
C LEU A 162 -2.25 -10.48 -3.24
N VAL A 163 -1.41 -11.19 -3.98
CA VAL A 163 -0.29 -10.61 -4.71
C VAL A 163 -0.55 -10.67 -6.21
N GLY A 164 -0.52 -9.51 -6.86
CA GLY A 164 -0.53 -9.44 -8.32
C GLY A 164 0.88 -9.55 -8.89
N CYS A 165 1.11 -10.51 -9.77
CA CYS A 165 2.40 -10.82 -10.35
C CYS A 165 2.40 -10.64 -11.87
N ASP A 166 3.24 -9.75 -12.37
CA ASP A 166 3.53 -9.59 -13.79
C ASP A 166 4.94 -10.07 -14.15
N PHE A 167 5.58 -10.79 -13.24
CA PHE A 167 6.96 -11.28 -13.34
C PHE A 167 8.04 -10.20 -13.46
N SER A 168 7.71 -8.95 -13.15
CA SER A 168 8.69 -7.86 -13.06
C SER A 168 9.50 -7.93 -11.75
N PRO A 169 10.65 -7.25 -11.65
CA PRO A 169 11.39 -7.14 -10.39
C PRO A 169 10.55 -6.55 -9.25
N ALA A 170 9.69 -5.57 -9.54
CA ALA A 170 8.80 -4.98 -8.54
C ALA A 170 7.74 -5.98 -8.06
N ALA A 171 7.21 -6.84 -8.94
CA ALA A 171 6.29 -7.91 -8.57
C ALA A 171 6.97 -8.98 -7.70
N ASN A 172 8.25 -9.27 -7.94
CA ASN A 172 9.02 -10.20 -7.10
C ASN A 172 9.20 -9.61 -5.68
N THR A 173 9.56 -8.33 -5.57
CA THR A 173 9.61 -7.65 -4.27
C THR A 173 8.23 -7.63 -3.58
N ALA A 174 7.15 -7.37 -4.33
CA ALA A 174 5.78 -7.44 -3.80
C ALA A 174 5.44 -8.84 -3.29
N LEU A 175 5.89 -9.90 -3.97
CA LEU A 175 5.70 -11.28 -3.52
C LEU A 175 6.43 -11.55 -2.20
N GLU A 176 7.66 -11.08 -2.02
CA GLU A 176 8.39 -11.19 -0.76
C GLU A 176 7.63 -10.57 0.41
N TYR A 177 7.06 -9.37 0.20
CA TYR A 177 6.20 -8.72 1.20
C TYR A 177 4.91 -9.52 1.43
N GLY A 178 4.25 -9.96 0.36
CA GLY A 178 3.03 -10.75 0.45
C GLY A 178 3.22 -12.06 1.22
N VAL A 179 4.28 -12.80 0.94
CA VAL A 179 4.65 -14.03 1.65
C VAL A 179 4.94 -13.72 3.13
N SER A 180 5.73 -12.69 3.40
CA SER A 180 6.11 -12.34 4.78
C SER A 180 4.90 -11.93 5.61
N LEU A 181 4.00 -11.12 5.04
CA LEU A 181 2.76 -10.74 5.72
C LEU A 181 1.82 -11.94 5.90
N ALA A 182 1.69 -12.81 4.89
CA ALA A 182 0.88 -14.01 5.01
C ALA A 182 1.41 -14.94 6.12
N GLN A 183 2.72 -15.06 6.27
CA GLN A 183 3.34 -15.83 7.35
C GLN A 183 3.08 -15.21 8.72
N GLU A 184 3.22 -13.89 8.86
CA GLU A 184 3.04 -13.19 10.14
C GLU A 184 1.59 -13.26 10.63
N PHE A 185 0.64 -13.07 9.72
CA PHE A 185 -0.79 -13.07 10.03
C PHE A 185 -1.47 -14.45 9.92
N GLU A 186 -0.71 -15.52 9.64
CA GLU A 186 -1.25 -16.87 9.36
C GLU A 186 -2.33 -16.84 8.27
N ALA A 187 -2.11 -16.00 7.23
CA ALA A 187 -3.07 -15.77 6.16
C ALA A 187 -2.93 -16.76 5.00
N GLU A 188 -4.00 -16.95 4.27
CA GLU A 188 -3.97 -17.59 2.96
C GLU A 188 -3.39 -16.60 1.93
N LEU A 189 -2.38 -17.03 1.16
CA LEU A 189 -1.76 -16.24 0.11
C LEU A 189 -2.36 -16.60 -1.25
N HIS A 190 -2.88 -15.61 -1.96
CA HIS A 190 -3.31 -15.74 -3.35
C HIS A 190 -2.27 -15.05 -4.24
N LEU A 191 -1.67 -15.79 -5.17
CA LEU A 191 -0.73 -15.25 -6.16
C LEU A 191 -1.38 -15.34 -7.55
N ILE A 192 -1.64 -14.19 -8.16
CA ILE A 192 -2.33 -14.16 -9.45
C ILE A 192 -1.49 -13.49 -10.54
N HIS A 193 -1.62 -14.02 -11.75
CA HIS A 193 -1.18 -13.37 -12.99
C HIS A 193 -2.40 -13.05 -13.85
N VAL A 194 -2.43 -11.84 -14.42
CA VAL A 194 -3.51 -11.45 -15.33
C VAL A 194 -3.00 -11.47 -16.75
N LEU A 195 -3.62 -12.33 -17.56
CA LEU A 195 -3.35 -12.49 -18.97
C LEU A 195 -4.21 -11.50 -19.75
N GLU A 196 -3.57 -10.53 -20.42
CA GLU A 196 -4.26 -9.58 -21.31
C GLU A 196 -4.40 -10.18 -22.72
N PRO A 197 -5.61 -10.52 -23.18
CA PRO A 197 -5.79 -11.22 -24.46
C PRO A 197 -5.20 -10.48 -25.68
N GLN A 198 -5.25 -9.14 -25.70
CA GLN A 198 -4.73 -8.32 -26.78
C GLN A 198 -3.20 -8.33 -26.87
N VAL A 199 -2.52 -8.20 -25.73
CA VAL A 199 -1.04 -8.26 -25.69
C VAL A 199 -0.55 -9.65 -26.08
N TYR A 200 -1.32 -10.66 -25.75
CA TYR A 200 -0.97 -12.05 -26.04
C TYR A 200 -1.16 -12.42 -27.50
N SER A 201 -2.23 -11.94 -28.15
CA SER A 201 -2.44 -12.17 -29.60
C SER A 201 -1.32 -11.54 -30.43
N ASP A 202 -0.86 -10.35 -30.05
CA ASP A 202 0.26 -9.66 -30.73
C ASP A 202 1.60 -10.37 -30.50
N PHE A 203 1.84 -10.89 -29.28
CA PHE A 203 3.03 -11.67 -28.97
C PHE A 203 3.05 -13.01 -29.73
N LEU A 204 1.93 -13.72 -29.78
CA LEU A 204 1.80 -14.95 -30.58
C LEU A 204 1.96 -14.70 -32.08
N ALA A 205 1.39 -13.62 -32.59
CA ALA A 205 1.52 -13.25 -34.00
C ALA A 205 2.97 -12.89 -34.39
N THR A 206 3.77 -12.37 -33.45
CA THR A 206 5.16 -11.96 -33.74
C THR A 206 6.20 -13.03 -33.42
N THR A 207 5.90 -13.99 -32.53
CA THR A 207 6.91 -14.94 -32.03
C THR A 207 6.75 -16.35 -32.61
N LEU A 208 5.62 -16.67 -33.16
CA LEU A 208 5.30 -18.02 -33.62
C LEU A 208 4.78 -18.00 -35.06
N ASP A 209 5.70 -18.06 -36.04
CA ASP A 209 5.38 -18.55 -37.37
C ASP A 209 4.83 -19.99 -37.22
N GLY A 210 3.51 -20.12 -37.09
CA GLY A 210 2.79 -21.36 -37.32
C GLY A 210 2.54 -22.31 -36.15
N VAL A 211 2.78 -21.92 -34.87
CA VAL A 211 2.37 -22.75 -33.71
C VAL A 211 1.06 -22.21 -33.13
N GLN A 212 -0.07 -22.85 -33.46
CA GLN A 212 -1.34 -22.70 -32.75
C GLN A 212 -1.21 -23.40 -31.38
N GLY A 213 -0.59 -22.69 -30.41
CA GLY A 213 -0.68 -23.11 -29.00
C GLY A 213 -2.10 -22.82 -28.50
N GLU A 214 -2.82 -23.81 -28.01
CA GLU A 214 -4.11 -23.60 -27.38
C GLU A 214 -3.93 -22.70 -26.13
N THR A 215 -4.86 -21.80 -25.89
CA THR A 215 -4.83 -20.86 -24.73
C THR A 215 -4.67 -21.63 -23.40
N GLY A 216 -5.09 -22.90 -23.35
CA GLY A 216 -4.91 -23.80 -22.22
C GLY A 216 -3.46 -24.07 -21.85
N ASP A 217 -2.61 -24.39 -22.84
CA ASP A 217 -1.17 -24.67 -22.63
C ASP A 217 -0.42 -23.47 -22.03
N ILE A 218 -0.90 -22.28 -22.35
CA ILE A 218 -0.28 -21.03 -21.90
C ILE A 218 -0.65 -20.75 -20.45
N LYS A 219 -1.92 -20.92 -20.09
CA LYS A 219 -2.37 -20.77 -18.71
C LYS A 219 -1.65 -21.75 -17.78
N GLU A 220 -1.51 -23.00 -18.21
CA GLU A 220 -0.81 -24.02 -17.44
C GLU A 220 0.67 -23.67 -17.23
N LYS A 221 1.36 -23.21 -18.27
CA LYS A 221 2.76 -22.75 -18.18
C LYS A 221 2.91 -21.52 -17.27
N LEU A 222 1.97 -20.58 -17.31
CA LEU A 222 1.99 -19.40 -16.44
C LEU A 222 1.68 -19.77 -14.98
N ASP A 223 0.75 -20.70 -14.75
CA ASP A 223 0.43 -21.17 -13.40
C ASP A 223 1.61 -21.94 -12.80
N GLN A 224 2.28 -22.78 -13.59
CA GLN A 224 3.53 -23.43 -13.18
C GLN A 224 4.59 -22.40 -12.84
N ARG A 225 4.76 -21.35 -13.67
CA ARG A 225 5.73 -20.26 -13.41
C ARG A 225 5.39 -19.49 -12.14
N LEU A 226 4.11 -19.25 -11.82
CA LEU A 226 3.71 -18.65 -10.55
C LEU A 226 4.07 -19.56 -9.37
N THR A 227 3.82 -20.86 -9.52
CA THR A 227 4.16 -21.86 -8.51
C THR A 227 5.67 -21.91 -8.25
N ASP A 228 6.48 -21.83 -9.30
CA ASP A 228 7.94 -21.85 -9.22
C ASP A 228 8.54 -20.61 -8.49
N LEU A 229 7.80 -19.50 -8.42
CA LEU A 229 8.22 -18.33 -7.63
C LEU A 229 8.09 -18.56 -6.12
N ILE A 230 7.34 -19.57 -5.70
CA ILE A 230 7.05 -19.84 -4.30
C ILE A 230 8.12 -20.78 -3.75
N THR A 231 8.81 -20.34 -2.71
CA THR A 231 9.82 -21.20 -2.08
C THR A 231 9.16 -22.33 -1.31
N PRO A 232 9.79 -23.54 -1.23
CA PRO A 232 9.27 -24.66 -0.43
C PRO A 232 9.02 -24.28 1.04
N GLU A 233 9.85 -23.37 1.59
CA GLU A 233 9.69 -22.88 2.95
C GLU A 233 8.37 -22.09 3.12
N ALA A 234 8.01 -21.25 2.14
CA ALA A 234 6.78 -20.48 2.19
C ALA A 234 5.54 -21.40 2.20
N MET A 235 5.57 -22.51 1.46
CA MET A 235 4.51 -23.51 1.43
C MET A 235 4.27 -24.21 2.79
N ASN A 236 5.27 -24.25 3.66
CA ASN A 236 5.15 -24.83 4.99
C ASN A 236 4.43 -23.92 6.00
N TRP A 237 4.36 -22.61 5.72
CA TRP A 237 3.88 -21.62 6.68
C TRP A 237 2.52 -21.02 6.33
N CYS A 238 2.17 -20.96 5.05
CA CYS A 238 0.89 -20.43 4.63
C CYS A 238 0.27 -21.29 3.52
N ARG A 239 -1.05 -21.28 3.48
CA ARG A 239 -1.79 -21.89 2.41
C ARG A 239 -1.71 -21.00 1.18
N ILE A 240 -1.22 -21.51 0.03
CA ILE A 240 -0.98 -20.73 -1.18
C ILE A 240 -1.93 -21.20 -2.29
N LYS A 241 -2.53 -20.25 -2.98
CA LYS A 241 -3.31 -20.44 -4.20
C LYS A 241 -2.71 -19.64 -5.33
N THR A 242 -2.48 -20.28 -6.46
CA THR A 242 -2.12 -19.62 -7.72
C THR A 242 -3.33 -19.53 -8.64
N ALA A 243 -3.38 -18.50 -9.48
CA ALA A 243 -4.39 -18.40 -10.52
C ALA A 243 -3.91 -17.53 -11.70
N VAL A 244 -4.21 -17.98 -12.92
CA VAL A 244 -4.05 -17.19 -14.15
C VAL A 244 -5.43 -16.75 -14.63
N ILE A 245 -5.68 -15.45 -14.64
CA ILE A 245 -6.97 -14.83 -14.92
C ILE A 245 -6.86 -14.04 -16.21
N GLU A 246 -7.85 -14.13 -17.09
CA GLU A 246 -7.92 -13.30 -18.29
C GLU A 246 -8.64 -11.98 -18.02
N GLY A 247 -8.13 -10.89 -18.62
CA GLY A 247 -8.80 -9.60 -18.56
C GLY A 247 -7.87 -8.41 -18.50
N ARG A 248 -8.43 -7.27 -18.14
CA ARG A 248 -7.65 -6.07 -17.84
C ARG A 248 -7.08 -6.16 -16.42
N PRO A 249 -5.78 -5.98 -16.20
CA PRO A 249 -5.14 -6.28 -14.92
C PRO A 249 -5.84 -5.66 -13.71
N PHE A 250 -6.15 -4.35 -13.74
CA PHE A 250 -6.77 -3.70 -12.59
C PHE A 250 -8.20 -4.19 -12.31
N GLU A 251 -8.99 -4.52 -13.35
CA GLU A 251 -10.35 -5.06 -13.20
C GLU A 251 -10.29 -6.46 -12.63
N ALA A 252 -9.50 -7.35 -13.26
CA ALA A 252 -9.34 -8.72 -12.82
C ALA A 252 -8.83 -8.82 -11.37
N ILE A 253 -7.87 -7.97 -10.97
CA ILE A 253 -7.36 -7.94 -9.58
C ILE A 253 -8.45 -7.48 -8.61
N THR A 254 -9.20 -6.40 -8.92
CA THR A 254 -10.23 -5.88 -8.02
C THR A 254 -11.44 -6.81 -7.91
N ASP A 255 -11.85 -7.44 -9.00
CA ASP A 255 -12.96 -8.39 -9.03
C ASP A 255 -12.57 -9.65 -8.26
N TYR A 256 -11.39 -10.22 -8.53
CA TYR A 256 -10.87 -11.36 -7.78
C TYR A 256 -10.80 -11.07 -6.27
N ALA A 257 -10.32 -9.88 -5.90
CA ALA A 257 -10.23 -9.48 -4.50
C ALA A 257 -11.62 -9.45 -3.82
N GLY A 258 -12.63 -8.91 -4.51
CA GLY A 258 -14.01 -8.88 -4.02
C GLY A 258 -14.63 -10.26 -3.90
N GLU A 259 -14.52 -11.09 -4.97
CA GLU A 259 -15.12 -12.43 -5.02
C GLU A 259 -14.51 -13.40 -4.01
N ASN A 260 -13.22 -13.28 -3.71
CA ASN A 260 -12.52 -14.15 -2.79
C ASN A 260 -12.43 -13.61 -1.36
N GLY A 261 -12.95 -12.40 -1.09
CA GLY A 261 -12.90 -11.77 0.23
C GLY A 261 -11.45 -11.52 0.66
N ILE A 262 -10.66 -10.88 -0.19
CA ILE A 262 -9.27 -10.52 0.08
C ILE A 262 -9.23 -9.34 1.07
N ASP A 263 -8.38 -9.46 2.09
CA ASP A 263 -8.21 -8.44 3.13
C ASP A 263 -7.08 -7.45 2.83
N LEU A 264 -6.10 -7.86 2.01
CA LEU A 264 -4.96 -7.04 1.60
C LEU A 264 -4.53 -7.39 0.17
N VAL A 265 -4.37 -6.38 -0.67
CA VAL A 265 -3.74 -6.52 -1.99
C VAL A 265 -2.32 -5.98 -1.93
N VAL A 266 -1.35 -6.72 -2.47
CA VAL A 266 0.07 -6.32 -2.54
C VAL A 266 0.48 -6.24 -4.01
N LEU A 267 0.99 -5.09 -4.43
CA LEU A 267 1.38 -4.82 -5.82
C LEU A 267 2.73 -4.11 -5.90
N GLY A 268 3.50 -4.44 -6.92
CA GLY A 268 4.65 -3.62 -7.31
C GLY A 268 4.20 -2.25 -7.84
N VAL A 269 4.93 -1.20 -7.48
CA VAL A 269 4.64 0.17 -7.95
C VAL A 269 4.85 0.30 -9.45
N ARG A 270 5.75 -0.52 -10.02
CA ARG A 270 6.13 -0.50 -11.44
C ARG A 270 6.05 -1.91 -12.01
N GLY A 271 5.48 -2.05 -13.21
CA GLY A 271 5.46 -3.31 -13.95
C GLY A 271 6.41 -3.29 -15.14
N HIS A 272 6.28 -4.30 -16.01
CA HIS A 272 6.98 -4.36 -17.29
C HIS A 272 6.63 -3.15 -18.16
N GLY A 273 7.64 -2.44 -18.69
CA GLY A 273 7.48 -1.40 -19.70
C GLY A 273 7.62 0.04 -19.24
N VAL A 274 7.87 0.31 -17.96
CA VAL A 274 8.11 1.68 -17.46
C VAL A 274 9.61 1.90 -17.24
N VAL A 275 10.25 2.61 -18.17
CA VAL A 275 11.69 2.90 -18.16
C VAL A 275 12.05 4.11 -17.28
N GLU A 276 11.09 4.98 -16.97
CA GLU A 276 11.34 6.20 -16.21
C GLU A 276 10.93 6.09 -14.74
N THR A 277 11.81 6.56 -13.88
CA THR A 277 11.72 6.46 -12.41
C THR A 277 10.55 7.24 -11.77
N LEU A 278 9.79 8.01 -12.54
CA LEU A 278 8.75 8.91 -12.05
C LEU A 278 7.31 8.44 -12.32
N PHE A 279 7.10 7.30 -12.98
CA PHE A 279 5.76 6.85 -13.33
C PHE A 279 5.27 5.74 -12.40
N LEU A 280 4.12 5.97 -11.79
CA LEU A 280 3.33 4.96 -11.10
C LEU A 280 2.72 4.00 -12.14
N GLY A 281 2.79 2.71 -11.90
CA GLY A 281 2.16 1.71 -12.77
C GLY A 281 0.65 1.92 -12.87
N SER A 282 0.13 1.91 -14.09
CA SER A 282 -1.31 2.16 -14.35
C SER A 282 -2.23 1.17 -13.63
N THR A 283 -1.79 -0.07 -13.46
CA THR A 283 -2.53 -1.10 -12.72
C THR A 283 -2.60 -0.76 -11.25
N THR A 284 -1.47 -0.48 -10.60
CA THR A 284 -1.39 -0.17 -9.17
C THR A 284 -2.19 1.09 -8.83
N ASP A 285 -2.06 2.16 -9.62
CA ASP A 285 -2.86 3.39 -9.45
C ASP A 285 -4.37 3.10 -9.48
N ARG A 286 -4.83 2.33 -10.47
CA ARG A 286 -6.25 2.00 -10.62
C ARG A 286 -6.76 1.05 -9.53
N VAL A 287 -5.95 0.06 -9.11
CA VAL A 287 -6.31 -0.84 -8.01
C VAL A 287 -6.45 -0.07 -6.71
N VAL A 288 -5.49 0.81 -6.37
CA VAL A 288 -5.57 1.65 -5.17
C VAL A 288 -6.84 2.51 -5.17
N ARG A 289 -7.29 2.99 -6.33
CA ARG A 289 -8.53 3.78 -6.45
C ARG A 289 -9.81 2.95 -6.35
N LYS A 290 -9.78 1.64 -6.66
CA LYS A 290 -10.99 0.80 -6.81
C LYS A 290 -11.11 -0.33 -5.78
N ALA A 291 -10.02 -0.88 -5.27
CA ALA A 291 -10.04 -1.98 -4.32
C ALA A 291 -10.88 -1.63 -3.08
N GLN A 292 -11.58 -2.60 -2.53
CA GLN A 292 -12.39 -2.45 -1.32
C GLN A 292 -11.62 -2.73 -0.03
N CYS A 293 -10.41 -3.26 -0.14
CA CYS A 293 -9.48 -3.52 0.95
C CYS A 293 -8.24 -2.64 0.83
N PRO A 294 -7.41 -2.54 1.88
CA PRO A 294 -6.10 -1.90 1.83
C PRO A 294 -5.21 -2.43 0.71
N VAL A 295 -4.39 -1.56 0.15
CA VAL A 295 -3.43 -1.90 -0.91
C VAL A 295 -2.03 -1.52 -0.45
N LEU A 296 -1.12 -2.49 -0.39
CA LEU A 296 0.30 -2.28 -0.18
C LEU A 296 0.99 -2.13 -1.54
N SER A 297 1.51 -0.95 -1.80
CA SER A 297 2.34 -0.68 -2.97
C SER A 297 3.82 -0.79 -2.59
N VAL A 298 4.58 -1.59 -3.36
CA VAL A 298 5.97 -1.91 -3.05
C VAL A 298 6.87 -1.44 -4.18
N SER A 299 7.84 -0.59 -3.84
CA SER A 299 8.89 -0.18 -4.79
C SER A 299 9.90 -1.33 -4.95
N PRO A 300 10.53 -1.49 -6.15
CA PRO A 300 11.63 -2.44 -6.28
C PRO A 300 12.73 -2.06 -5.28
N ALA A 301 13.41 -3.08 -4.74
CA ALA A 301 14.64 -2.87 -3.97
C ALA A 301 15.71 -2.24 -4.88
N ASP A 302 16.41 -1.22 -4.36
CA ASP A 302 17.53 -0.57 -5.06
C ASP A 302 18.69 -1.54 -5.27
#